data_12c2a287c3b93787d278c4676b1293aa
#
_entry.id   12c2a287c3b93787d278c4676b1293aa
#
_cell.length_a   1.000
_cell.length_b   1.000
_cell.length_c   1.000
_cell.angle_alpha   90.00
_cell.angle_beta   90.00
_cell.angle_gamma   90.00
#
_symmetry.space_group_name_H-M   'P 1'
#
loop_
_entity.id
_entity.type
_entity.pdbx_description
1 polymer ?
#
loop_
_entity_poly.entity_id
_entity_poly.type
_entity_poly.pdbx_seq_one_letter_code
_entity_poly.pdbx_strand_id
1 'polypeptide(L)'
;MSDDVALKGRDRELASLQRILDANGPRVAFVYGVAGIGKSALLNAFATSARASGAEVWRIDCAAIDPTESSFRAALEAAGWQPAGAGVVLVDTYEVFRIADPWLRHELVPSLSTEQRFVIAGRDAPMLEWSTERGRVGGLEILPLVGMTDEAARAFLVDANVAEDHVDMICRTARGHPLSLRLAAEADVAHMPIDEVGPRVVAALATAFRAGLDEEGRRLLDAASVPRRVTRGVLEAMACHDAGDAMERLAALSFVDETSEGLRLHDAVQAAVSARLRALEPERFRELRSAAWRHLQNETRRAGASDLHRFTADLLFLIDNPFVREAMFPATAHAFSVERSREEDADALRALWHEFETPDGASVLDAWLRLRPDAVRSVRDRTGAVVGCSIVAEWRDIPHSLERADPVVAAWSQHAARNPLPPGQRTLVHRRWLAAGTGEGPSGVQAVALLDVKRDYFRLRPHLGRLYLGVRDPRPFLDALRTLGFRPFDEPIEVGGEPFHLAALDFGPDSVDGWLNRIAAAELGESDQPFLDERDRSVDLGDTRIQLSPLEFGVLHTLAARRAAPVSRADLLREVWGTSYDGGSNTVDVVIRSLRRKLGAVADRIETVRGVGYRLR
;
A
#
# COMPACT_ATOMS: atom_id res chain seq x y z
N MET A 1 -5.43 -3.96 30.65
CA MET A 1 -5.18 -5.23 31.33
C MET A 1 -3.79 -5.72 30.94
N SER A 2 -3.02 -6.20 31.90
CA SER A 2 -1.57 -6.39 31.92
C SER A 2 -0.96 -7.01 30.68
N ASP A 3 0.02 -6.31 30.11
CA ASP A 3 0.95 -6.73 29.04
C ASP A 3 1.99 -7.78 29.49
N ASP A 4 1.69 -8.55 30.51
CA ASP A 4 2.64 -9.49 31.14
C ASP A 4 2.29 -10.95 30.85
N VAL A 5 1.98 -11.26 29.58
CA VAL A 5 1.97 -12.65 29.13
C VAL A 5 3.44 -13.04 28.88
N ALA A 6 4.02 -13.75 29.80
CA ALA A 6 5.39 -14.28 29.68
C ALA A 6 5.57 -14.95 28.32
N LEU A 7 6.51 -14.46 27.52
CA LEU A 7 6.83 -15.00 26.19
C LEU A 7 7.35 -16.43 26.37
N LYS A 8 6.55 -17.43 25.94
CA LYS A 8 6.92 -18.86 26.12
C LYS A 8 7.55 -19.42 24.86
N GLY A 9 8.54 -20.27 25.04
CA GLY A 9 9.18 -21.01 23.96
C GLY A 9 9.99 -20.16 23.00
N ARG A 10 10.44 -18.98 23.41
CA ARG A 10 11.26 -18.03 22.62
C ARG A 10 12.52 -17.59 23.35
N ASP A 11 12.95 -18.39 24.34
CA ASP A 11 14.09 -18.03 25.18
C ASP A 11 15.40 -17.91 24.40
N ARG A 12 15.57 -18.73 23.33
CA ARG A 12 16.75 -18.69 22.45
C ARG A 12 16.77 -17.43 21.61
N GLU A 13 15.64 -17.09 21.01
CA GLU A 13 15.51 -15.89 20.17
C GLU A 13 15.65 -14.63 21.02
N LEU A 14 15.05 -14.61 22.21
CA LEU A 14 15.20 -13.51 23.16
C LEU A 14 16.65 -13.36 23.62
N ALA A 15 17.34 -14.44 23.94
CA ALA A 15 18.76 -14.43 24.31
C ALA A 15 19.63 -13.93 23.12
N SER A 16 19.30 -14.30 21.89
CA SER A 16 19.99 -13.77 20.71
C SER A 16 19.80 -12.26 20.56
N LEU A 17 18.59 -11.76 20.77
CA LEU A 17 18.35 -10.31 20.76
C LEU A 17 19.06 -9.59 21.90
N GLN A 18 19.13 -10.19 23.08
CA GLN A 18 19.88 -9.60 24.22
C GLN A 18 21.37 -9.42 23.92
N ARG A 19 21.99 -10.35 23.16
CA ARG A 19 23.39 -10.22 22.75
C ARG A 19 23.67 -9.01 21.86
N ILE A 20 22.70 -8.44 21.18
CA ILE A 20 22.92 -7.20 20.41
C ILE A 20 23.20 -5.99 21.30
N LEU A 21 22.79 -6.04 22.57
CA LEU A 21 23.06 -4.97 23.55
C LEU A 21 24.50 -5.01 24.05
N ASP A 22 25.23 -6.12 23.84
CA ASP A 22 26.63 -6.22 24.19
C ASP A 22 27.49 -5.23 23.39
N ALA A 23 28.58 -4.75 24.02
CA ALA A 23 29.47 -3.77 23.40
C ALA A 23 30.01 -4.21 22.02
N ASN A 24 30.27 -5.52 21.88
CA ASN A 24 30.76 -6.13 20.63
C ASN A 24 29.67 -6.89 19.87
N GLY A 25 28.41 -6.74 20.24
CA GLY A 25 27.27 -7.37 19.58
C GLY A 25 26.99 -6.79 18.18
N PRO A 26 26.26 -7.52 17.34
CA PRO A 26 25.85 -7.01 16.04
C PRO A 26 24.97 -5.76 16.20
N ARG A 27 25.15 -4.78 15.29
CA ARG A 27 24.37 -3.53 15.36
C ARG A 27 22.94 -3.72 14.86
N VAL A 28 22.71 -4.70 14.00
CA VAL A 28 21.40 -4.96 13.39
C VAL A 28 20.98 -6.39 13.69
N ALA A 29 19.74 -6.57 14.12
CA ALA A 29 19.09 -7.87 14.14
C ALA A 29 17.85 -7.84 13.22
N PHE A 30 17.65 -8.92 12.49
CA PHE A 30 16.50 -9.08 11.60
C PHE A 30 15.69 -10.31 12.04
N VAL A 31 14.49 -10.07 12.56
CA VAL A 31 13.53 -11.10 12.99
C VAL A 31 12.49 -11.30 11.90
N TYR A 32 12.35 -12.51 11.38
CA TYR A 32 11.36 -12.73 10.33
C TYR A 32 10.60 -14.05 10.50
N GLY A 33 9.41 -14.10 9.92
CA GLY A 33 8.54 -15.27 9.94
C GLY A 33 7.10 -14.93 9.64
N VAL A 34 6.31 -15.96 9.39
CA VAL A 34 4.91 -15.84 8.95
C VAL A 34 4.06 -14.99 9.92
N ALA A 35 2.91 -14.52 9.44
CA ALA A 35 1.96 -13.77 10.26
C ALA A 35 1.53 -14.61 11.48
N GLY A 36 1.40 -14.00 12.66
CA GLY A 36 0.99 -14.68 13.88
C GLY A 36 2.04 -15.56 14.56
N ILE A 37 3.29 -15.60 14.05
CA ILE A 37 4.38 -16.43 14.61
C ILE A 37 4.96 -15.86 15.92
N GLY A 38 4.58 -14.65 16.32
CA GLY A 38 5.01 -14.03 17.58
C GLY A 38 6.13 -13.01 17.46
N LYS A 39 6.36 -12.39 16.29
CA LYS A 39 7.39 -11.35 16.09
C LYS A 39 7.20 -10.17 17.04
N SER A 40 6.01 -9.55 17.02
CA SER A 40 5.70 -8.39 17.86
C SER A 40 5.75 -8.72 19.36
N ALA A 41 5.35 -9.96 19.75
CA ALA A 41 5.48 -10.43 21.13
C ALA A 41 6.96 -10.55 21.56
N LEU A 42 7.81 -11.06 20.65
CA LEU A 42 9.26 -11.13 20.90
C LEU A 42 9.88 -9.73 21.03
N LEU A 43 9.48 -8.79 20.15
CA LEU A 43 9.93 -7.39 20.24
C LEU A 43 9.48 -6.73 21.55
N ASN A 44 8.27 -6.99 22.03
CA ASN A 44 7.77 -6.47 23.31
C ASN A 44 8.57 -7.01 24.49
N ALA A 45 8.81 -8.32 24.54
CA ALA A 45 9.63 -8.95 25.58
C ALA A 45 11.07 -8.43 25.56
N PHE A 46 11.65 -8.28 24.36
CA PHE A 46 12.97 -7.70 24.20
C PHE A 46 13.01 -6.22 24.64
N ALA A 47 12.01 -5.43 24.30
CA ALA A 47 11.90 -4.03 24.73
C ALA A 47 11.87 -3.91 26.25
N THR A 48 11.12 -4.78 26.93
CA THR A 48 11.06 -4.84 28.39
C THR A 48 12.42 -5.18 28.98
N SER A 49 13.09 -6.20 28.44
CA SER A 49 14.43 -6.61 28.87
C SER A 49 15.50 -5.53 28.64
N ALA A 50 15.47 -4.87 27.47
CA ALA A 50 16.39 -3.80 27.12
C ALA A 50 16.24 -2.60 28.07
N ARG A 51 15.00 -2.19 28.37
CA ARG A 51 14.74 -1.13 29.37
C ARG A 51 15.21 -1.52 30.77
N ALA A 52 15.00 -2.76 31.17
CA ALA A 52 15.50 -3.27 32.47
C ALA A 52 17.04 -3.24 32.55
N SER A 53 17.73 -3.34 31.41
CA SER A 53 19.19 -3.19 31.29
C SER A 53 19.64 -1.72 31.17
N GLY A 54 18.74 -0.76 31.23
CA GLY A 54 19.03 0.67 31.16
C GLY A 54 19.13 1.24 29.74
N ALA A 55 18.80 0.47 28.68
CA ALA A 55 18.80 0.96 27.32
C ALA A 55 17.52 1.76 27.01
N GLU A 56 17.66 2.86 26.29
CA GLU A 56 16.49 3.52 25.67
C GLU A 56 15.94 2.66 24.54
N VAL A 57 14.62 2.66 24.38
CA VAL A 57 13.95 1.87 23.35
C VAL A 57 12.96 2.74 22.59
N TRP A 58 13.23 2.94 21.32
CA TRP A 58 12.37 3.66 20.36
C TRP A 58 11.68 2.66 19.45
N ARG A 59 10.39 2.81 19.27
CA ARG A 59 9.59 1.86 18.50
C ARG A 59 8.94 2.54 17.31
N ILE A 60 9.06 1.89 16.15
CA ILE A 60 8.44 2.28 14.89
C ILE A 60 7.59 1.12 14.39
N ASP A 61 6.30 1.34 14.18
CA ASP A 61 5.44 0.43 13.43
C ASP A 61 5.35 0.94 11.99
N CYS A 62 5.99 0.22 11.07
CA CYS A 62 5.97 0.56 9.66
C CYS A 62 4.57 0.48 9.02
N ALA A 63 3.63 -0.20 9.66
CA ALA A 63 2.25 -0.20 9.18
C ALA A 63 1.51 1.13 9.45
N ALA A 64 2.03 1.95 10.37
CA ALA A 64 1.44 3.23 10.74
C ALA A 64 2.04 4.43 9.98
N ILE A 65 3.07 4.21 9.16
CA ILE A 65 3.77 5.27 8.45
C ILE A 65 3.84 4.98 6.94
N ASP A 66 4.03 6.02 6.14
CA ASP A 66 4.35 5.87 4.73
C ASP A 66 5.74 5.22 4.55
N PRO A 67 5.93 4.40 3.52
CA PRO A 67 7.22 3.80 3.22
C PRO A 67 8.17 4.83 2.55
N THR A 68 8.39 5.96 3.23
CA THR A 68 9.28 7.05 2.79
C THR A 68 10.29 7.39 3.88
N GLU A 69 11.45 7.91 3.46
CA GLU A 69 12.51 8.38 4.36
C GLU A 69 12.00 9.43 5.34
N SER A 70 11.24 10.40 4.84
CA SER A 70 10.72 11.52 5.65
C SER A 70 9.76 11.04 6.73
N SER A 71 8.85 10.11 6.39
CA SER A 71 7.90 9.56 7.35
C SER A 71 8.59 8.73 8.43
N PHE A 72 9.61 7.96 8.06
CA PHE A 72 10.38 7.18 9.02
C PHE A 72 11.18 8.08 9.99
N ARG A 73 11.84 9.14 9.46
CA ARG A 73 12.54 10.12 10.31
C ARG A 73 11.58 10.84 11.27
N ALA A 74 10.44 11.27 10.77
CA ALA A 74 9.41 11.91 11.60
C ALA A 74 8.90 10.96 12.70
N ALA A 75 8.73 9.67 12.40
CA ALA A 75 8.34 8.67 13.40
C ALA A 75 9.43 8.43 14.46
N LEU A 76 10.72 8.42 14.06
CA LEU A 76 11.84 8.36 15.00
C LEU A 76 11.87 9.58 15.93
N GLU A 77 11.71 10.78 15.38
CA GLU A 77 11.64 12.04 16.15
C GLU A 77 10.46 12.03 17.12
N ALA A 78 9.28 11.60 16.66
CA ALA A 78 8.08 11.46 17.50
C ALA A 78 8.26 10.42 18.62
N ALA A 79 9.05 9.38 18.39
CA ALA A 79 9.42 8.40 19.41
C ALA A 79 10.50 8.92 20.38
N GLY A 80 11.00 10.14 20.21
CA GLY A 80 12.03 10.76 21.07
C GLY A 80 13.45 10.30 20.74
N TRP A 81 13.66 9.68 19.58
CA TRP A 81 15.00 9.25 19.15
C TRP A 81 15.94 10.43 18.93
N GLN A 82 17.19 10.25 19.37
CA GLN A 82 18.26 11.22 19.17
C GLN A 82 19.47 10.57 18.49
N PRO A 83 20.12 11.24 17.51
CA PRO A 83 21.26 10.68 16.77
C PRO A 83 22.45 10.27 17.63
N ALA A 84 22.69 10.95 18.74
CA ALA A 84 23.82 10.69 19.65
C ALA A 84 23.44 9.86 20.90
N GLY A 85 22.19 9.42 21.03
CA GLY A 85 21.73 8.61 22.16
C GLY A 85 22.25 7.18 22.11
N ALA A 86 22.25 6.50 23.25
CA ALA A 86 22.47 5.06 23.34
C ALA A 86 21.13 4.33 23.48
N GLY A 87 20.90 3.25 22.71
CA GLY A 87 19.65 2.54 22.82
C GLY A 87 19.32 1.67 21.61
N VAL A 88 18.07 1.25 21.51
CA VAL A 88 17.60 0.32 20.47
C VAL A 88 16.41 0.90 19.73
N VAL A 89 16.49 0.94 18.40
CA VAL A 89 15.37 1.19 17.52
C VAL A 89 14.71 -0.15 17.16
N LEU A 90 13.45 -0.31 17.50
CA LEU A 90 12.64 -1.48 17.16
C LEU A 90 11.71 -1.11 16.01
N VAL A 91 11.82 -1.83 14.90
CA VAL A 91 11.00 -1.63 13.70
C VAL A 91 10.12 -2.86 13.49
N ASP A 92 8.82 -2.66 13.57
CA ASP A 92 7.84 -3.73 13.37
C ASP A 92 7.14 -3.57 12.01
N THR A 93 6.54 -4.66 11.50
CA THR A 93 5.78 -4.70 10.24
C THR A 93 6.60 -4.19 9.03
N TYR A 94 7.88 -4.54 9.01
CA TYR A 94 8.85 -4.03 8.03
C TYR A 94 8.53 -4.38 6.57
N GLU A 95 7.78 -5.42 6.31
CA GLU A 95 7.35 -5.80 4.97
C GLU A 95 6.67 -4.66 4.21
N VAL A 96 6.03 -3.74 4.91
CA VAL A 96 5.40 -2.55 4.31
C VAL A 96 6.44 -1.53 3.88
N PHE A 97 7.61 -1.52 4.54
CA PHE A 97 8.67 -0.53 4.35
C PHE A 97 9.79 -0.97 3.38
N ARG A 98 9.68 -2.14 2.76
CA ARG A 98 10.72 -2.71 1.86
C ARG A 98 11.11 -1.79 0.70
N ILE A 99 10.21 -0.94 0.24
CA ILE A 99 10.50 0.06 -0.81
C ILE A 99 11.65 1.01 -0.39
N ALA A 100 11.75 1.32 0.90
CA ALA A 100 12.78 2.21 1.44
C ALA A 100 13.98 1.46 2.04
N ASP A 101 14.07 0.15 1.86
CA ASP A 101 15.17 -0.68 2.36
C ASP A 101 16.58 -0.18 1.96
N PRO A 102 16.85 0.21 0.70
CA PRO A 102 18.17 0.75 0.33
C PRO A 102 18.56 1.98 1.14
N TRP A 103 17.62 2.88 1.42
CA TRP A 103 17.87 4.04 2.26
C TRP A 103 18.20 3.66 3.71
N LEU A 104 17.45 2.71 4.29
CA LEU A 104 17.75 2.19 5.63
C LEU A 104 19.18 1.64 5.71
N ARG A 105 19.60 0.83 4.75
CA ARG A 105 20.92 0.19 4.72
C ARG A 105 22.07 1.16 4.43
N HIS A 106 21.87 2.09 3.51
CA HIS A 106 22.95 2.92 3.02
C HIS A 106 23.07 4.27 3.73
N GLU A 107 21.98 4.77 4.32
CA GLU A 107 21.94 6.08 4.93
C GLU A 107 21.63 6.03 6.43
N LEU A 108 20.49 5.45 6.83
CA LEU A 108 20.06 5.50 8.21
C LEU A 108 20.95 4.66 9.12
N VAL A 109 21.07 3.35 8.88
CA VAL A 109 21.84 2.45 9.75
C VAL A 109 23.32 2.85 9.88
N PRO A 110 24.02 3.24 8.79
CA PRO A 110 25.38 3.76 8.91
C PRO A 110 25.49 5.08 9.69
N SER A 111 24.45 5.91 9.69
CA SER A 111 24.43 7.19 10.41
C SER A 111 24.17 7.06 11.92
N LEU A 112 23.71 5.90 12.38
CA LEU A 112 23.49 5.63 13.80
C LEU A 112 24.80 5.70 14.60
N SER A 113 24.74 6.13 15.86
CA SER A 113 25.90 6.08 16.74
C SER A 113 26.34 4.62 16.99
N THR A 114 27.58 4.40 17.40
CA THR A 114 28.12 3.07 17.73
C THR A 114 27.40 2.40 18.90
N GLU A 115 26.71 3.18 19.72
CA GLU A 115 25.93 2.73 20.89
C GLU A 115 24.46 2.44 20.55
N GLN A 116 24.06 2.69 19.32
CA GLN A 116 22.70 2.40 18.86
C GLN A 116 22.62 1.05 18.18
N ARG A 117 21.52 0.36 18.43
CA ARG A 117 21.17 -0.94 17.84
C ARG A 117 19.87 -0.82 17.07
N PHE A 118 19.69 -1.70 16.11
CA PHE A 118 18.55 -1.68 15.21
C PHE A 118 17.96 -3.09 15.10
N VAL A 119 16.70 -3.27 15.49
CA VAL A 119 16.00 -4.55 15.39
C VAL A 119 14.83 -4.41 14.45
N ILE A 120 14.83 -5.16 13.39
CA ILE A 120 13.81 -5.15 12.34
C ILE A 120 12.99 -6.43 12.45
N ALA A 121 11.67 -6.32 12.49
CA ALA A 121 10.75 -7.45 12.40
C ALA A 121 9.87 -7.36 11.17
N GLY A 122 9.82 -8.44 10.39
CA GLY A 122 9.05 -8.51 9.14
C GLY A 122 8.55 -9.93 8.83
N ARG A 123 7.72 -10.07 7.81
CA ARG A 123 7.22 -11.39 7.37
C ARG A 123 8.25 -12.20 6.61
N ASP A 124 9.04 -11.52 5.81
CA ASP A 124 9.99 -12.12 4.89
C ASP A 124 11.41 -12.05 5.43
N ALA A 125 12.27 -12.95 4.96
CA ALA A 125 13.70 -12.86 5.21
C ALA A 125 14.26 -11.49 4.77
N PRO A 126 15.31 -10.98 5.43
CA PRO A 126 15.99 -9.79 4.97
C PRO A 126 16.44 -9.94 3.53
N MET A 127 16.48 -8.84 2.80
CA MET A 127 17.11 -8.81 1.49
C MET A 127 18.56 -9.25 1.61
N LEU A 128 19.09 -9.90 0.55
CA LEU A 128 20.42 -10.50 0.63
C LEU A 128 21.52 -9.47 0.92
N GLU A 129 21.31 -8.24 0.49
CA GLU A 129 22.23 -7.12 0.68
C GLU A 129 22.53 -6.84 2.16
N TRP A 130 21.58 -7.08 3.05
CA TRP A 130 21.85 -7.03 4.49
C TRP A 130 22.95 -7.99 4.90
N SER A 131 23.03 -9.15 4.24
CA SER A 131 24.06 -10.18 4.52
C SER A 131 25.38 -9.87 3.82
N THR A 132 25.36 -9.38 2.57
CA THR A 132 26.58 -9.06 1.80
C THR A 132 27.26 -7.78 2.30
N GLU A 133 26.49 -6.86 2.89
CA GLU A 133 26.98 -5.60 3.43
C GLU A 133 27.17 -5.62 4.96
N ARG A 134 27.31 -6.80 5.57
CA ARG A 134 27.46 -6.97 7.03
C ARG A 134 28.50 -6.03 7.66
N GLY A 135 29.62 -5.81 6.99
CA GLY A 135 30.68 -4.92 7.47
C GLY A 135 30.24 -3.46 7.52
N ARG A 136 29.41 -3.04 6.57
CA ARG A 136 28.91 -1.67 6.47
C ARG A 136 27.86 -1.34 7.53
N VAL A 137 27.02 -2.32 7.88
CA VAL A 137 25.98 -2.14 8.91
C VAL A 137 26.48 -2.45 10.33
N GLY A 138 27.74 -2.79 10.53
CA GLY A 138 28.33 -3.05 11.85
C GLY A 138 27.93 -4.40 12.46
N GLY A 139 27.68 -5.40 11.62
CA GLY A 139 27.25 -6.74 12.03
C GLY A 139 25.73 -6.94 11.92
N LEU A 140 25.35 -8.16 11.56
CA LEU A 140 23.97 -8.56 11.33
C LEU A 140 23.69 -9.92 12.00
N GLU A 141 22.65 -9.98 12.82
CA GLU A 141 22.02 -11.20 13.33
C GLU A 141 20.71 -11.45 12.58
N ILE A 142 20.51 -12.68 12.09
CA ILE A 142 19.29 -13.05 11.36
C ILE A 142 18.59 -14.14 12.16
N LEU A 143 17.36 -13.86 12.59
CA LEU A 143 16.56 -14.71 13.46
C LEU A 143 15.27 -15.16 12.74
N PRO A 144 15.27 -16.33 12.09
CA PRO A 144 14.05 -16.90 11.57
C PRO A 144 13.16 -17.40 12.72
N LEU A 145 11.94 -16.90 12.82
CA LEU A 145 10.95 -17.42 13.73
C LEU A 145 10.18 -18.57 13.07
N VAL A 146 10.29 -19.74 13.65
CA VAL A 146 9.52 -20.93 13.28
C VAL A 146 8.46 -21.25 14.33
N GLY A 147 7.63 -22.25 14.12
CA GLY A 147 6.67 -22.73 15.12
C GLY A 147 7.36 -23.04 16.46
N MET A 148 6.60 -22.95 17.54
CA MET A 148 7.03 -23.38 18.86
C MET A 148 7.34 -24.89 18.83
N THR A 149 8.27 -25.33 19.68
CA THR A 149 8.49 -26.78 19.87
C THR A 149 7.25 -27.44 20.47
N ASP A 150 7.09 -28.74 20.27
CA ASP A 150 5.95 -29.48 20.85
C ASP A 150 5.87 -29.32 22.35
N GLU A 151 7.00 -29.29 23.02
CA GLU A 151 7.10 -29.08 24.48
C GLU A 151 6.60 -27.69 24.88
N ALA A 152 7.04 -26.65 24.19
CA ALA A 152 6.61 -25.28 24.43
C ALA A 152 5.11 -25.06 24.07
N ALA A 153 4.64 -25.69 23.00
CA ALA A 153 3.24 -25.66 22.61
C ALA A 153 2.33 -26.32 23.65
N ARG A 154 2.73 -27.49 24.17
CA ARG A 154 2.03 -28.18 25.29
C ARG A 154 1.99 -27.32 26.54
N ALA A 155 3.13 -26.80 26.97
CA ALA A 155 3.20 -25.93 28.13
C ALA A 155 2.31 -24.68 27.96
N PHE A 156 2.26 -24.13 26.77
CA PHE A 156 1.38 -23.01 26.46
C PHE A 156 -0.12 -23.38 26.62
N LEU A 157 -0.55 -24.54 26.09
CA LEU A 157 -1.93 -24.99 26.16
C LEU A 157 -2.36 -25.38 27.58
N VAL A 158 -1.46 -26.01 28.36
CA VAL A 158 -1.72 -26.33 29.76
C VAL A 158 -1.93 -25.06 30.59
N ASP A 159 -1.10 -24.04 30.38
CA ASP A 159 -1.27 -22.75 31.08
C ASP A 159 -2.53 -21.99 30.62
N ALA A 160 -2.99 -22.24 29.40
CA ALA A 160 -4.25 -21.73 28.90
C ALA A 160 -5.47 -22.53 29.40
N ASN A 161 -5.28 -23.50 30.32
CA ASN A 161 -6.32 -24.37 30.88
C ASN A 161 -7.07 -25.20 29.83
N VAL A 162 -6.40 -25.58 28.74
CA VAL A 162 -6.95 -26.53 27.76
C VAL A 162 -7.00 -27.93 28.39
N ALA A 163 -8.12 -28.64 28.14
CA ALA A 163 -8.28 -30.02 28.64
C ALA A 163 -7.17 -30.94 28.08
N GLU A 164 -6.59 -31.80 28.96
CA GLU A 164 -5.45 -32.64 28.62
C GLU A 164 -5.68 -33.53 27.40
N ASP A 165 -6.92 -34.03 27.22
CA ASP A 165 -7.35 -34.85 26.11
C ASP A 165 -7.28 -34.10 24.74
N HIS A 166 -7.34 -32.77 24.76
CA HIS A 166 -7.32 -31.93 23.57
C HIS A 166 -5.93 -31.40 23.22
N VAL A 167 -4.99 -31.37 24.19
CA VAL A 167 -3.63 -30.82 24.00
C VAL A 167 -2.91 -31.46 22.81
N ASP A 168 -2.91 -32.80 22.74
CA ASP A 168 -2.25 -33.53 21.65
C ASP A 168 -2.82 -33.22 20.29
N MET A 169 -4.13 -33.07 20.22
CA MET A 169 -4.85 -32.76 19.01
C MET A 169 -4.53 -31.35 18.52
N ILE A 170 -4.60 -30.36 19.43
CA ILE A 170 -4.32 -28.96 19.13
C ILE A 170 -2.86 -28.79 18.71
N CYS A 171 -1.90 -29.42 19.40
CA CYS A 171 -0.49 -29.37 19.02
C CYS A 171 -0.24 -29.88 17.60
N ARG A 172 -0.83 -31.03 17.24
CA ARG A 172 -0.73 -31.57 15.88
C ARG A 172 -1.33 -30.66 14.84
N THR A 173 -2.48 -30.04 15.16
CA THR A 173 -3.22 -29.16 14.25
C THR A 173 -2.54 -27.80 14.07
N ALA A 174 -2.12 -27.18 15.17
CA ALA A 174 -1.47 -25.87 15.17
C ALA A 174 -0.02 -25.92 14.71
N ARG A 175 0.63 -27.10 14.69
CA ARG A 175 2.05 -27.28 14.32
C ARG A 175 2.99 -26.28 14.99
N GLY A 176 2.74 -25.99 16.26
CA GLY A 176 3.52 -25.01 17.01
C GLY A 176 3.30 -23.54 16.62
N HIS A 177 2.31 -23.22 15.76
CA HIS A 177 2.04 -21.84 15.39
C HIS A 177 1.36 -21.10 16.55
N PRO A 178 1.99 -20.07 17.18
CA PRO A 178 1.51 -19.48 18.44
C PRO A 178 0.10 -18.92 18.36
N LEU A 179 -0.24 -18.19 17.27
CA LEU A 179 -1.59 -17.67 17.07
C LEU A 179 -2.60 -18.82 16.96
N SER A 180 -2.28 -19.88 16.21
CA SER A 180 -3.17 -21.02 16.07
C SER A 180 -3.37 -21.76 17.39
N LEU A 181 -2.30 -21.89 18.22
CA LEU A 181 -2.39 -22.47 19.55
C LEU A 181 -3.29 -21.62 20.45
N ARG A 182 -3.10 -20.30 20.48
CA ARG A 182 -3.92 -19.39 21.26
C ARG A 182 -5.38 -19.43 20.83
N LEU A 183 -5.62 -19.34 19.52
CA LEU A 183 -6.94 -19.40 18.95
C LEU A 183 -7.64 -20.74 19.26
N ALA A 184 -6.91 -21.84 19.17
CA ALA A 184 -7.45 -23.16 19.50
C ALA A 184 -7.75 -23.31 21.01
N ALA A 185 -6.90 -22.75 21.89
CA ALA A 185 -7.13 -22.73 23.31
C ALA A 185 -8.39 -21.93 23.70
N GLU A 186 -8.63 -20.82 23.00
CA GLU A 186 -9.78 -19.96 23.26
C GLU A 186 -11.11 -20.52 22.67
N ALA A 187 -11.04 -21.33 21.62
CA ALA A 187 -12.21 -21.69 20.80
C ALA A 187 -12.94 -22.98 21.23
N ASP A 188 -12.58 -23.67 22.30
CA ASP A 188 -13.14 -24.99 22.67
C ASP A 188 -13.26 -25.95 21.46
N VAL A 189 -12.11 -26.21 20.84
CA VAL A 189 -12.00 -26.93 19.53
C VAL A 189 -12.29 -28.42 19.65
N ALA A 190 -12.73 -28.90 20.83
CA ALA A 190 -12.99 -30.31 21.13
C ALA A 190 -13.95 -31.03 20.19
N HIS A 191 -14.68 -30.33 19.35
CA HIS A 191 -15.74 -30.88 18.53
C HIS A 191 -15.47 -30.86 17.02
N MET A 192 -14.25 -30.51 16.56
CA MET A 192 -13.93 -30.38 15.13
C MET A 192 -13.13 -31.56 14.56
N PRO A 193 -13.48 -32.08 13.37
CA PRO A 193 -12.69 -33.11 12.67
C PRO A 193 -11.33 -32.54 12.20
N ILE A 194 -10.26 -33.30 12.41
CA ILE A 194 -8.87 -32.80 12.43
C ILE A 194 -8.14 -32.88 11.08
N ASP A 195 -8.69 -33.48 10.06
CA ASP A 195 -7.93 -33.99 8.92
C ASP A 195 -7.47 -32.97 7.87
N GLU A 196 -7.68 -31.66 8.07
CA GLU A 196 -7.39 -30.66 7.05
C GLU A 196 -6.57 -29.46 7.58
N VAL A 197 -5.30 -29.71 7.83
CA VAL A 197 -4.33 -28.74 8.40
C VAL A 197 -3.67 -27.88 7.31
N GLY A 198 -3.77 -26.57 7.45
CA GLY A 198 -3.17 -25.59 6.53
C GLY A 198 -4.00 -24.29 6.50
N PRO A 199 -4.16 -23.62 5.37
CA PRO A 199 -5.08 -22.47 5.25
C PRO A 199 -6.48 -22.74 5.78
N ARG A 200 -6.90 -24.03 5.82
CA ARG A 200 -8.15 -24.50 6.40
C ARG A 200 -8.17 -24.45 7.93
N VAL A 201 -7.04 -24.54 8.64
CA VAL A 201 -7.03 -24.35 10.10
C VAL A 201 -7.38 -22.91 10.45
N VAL A 202 -6.84 -21.94 9.73
CA VAL A 202 -7.18 -20.53 9.93
C VAL A 202 -8.63 -20.27 9.56
N ALA A 203 -9.15 -20.88 8.49
CA ALA A 203 -10.57 -20.80 8.11
C ALA A 203 -11.47 -21.52 9.12
N ALA A 204 -11.04 -22.67 9.65
CA ALA A 204 -11.75 -23.41 10.69
C ALA A 204 -11.72 -22.66 12.02
N LEU A 205 -10.60 -22.04 12.37
CA LEU A 205 -10.46 -21.17 13.53
C LEU A 205 -11.33 -19.92 13.39
N ALA A 206 -11.33 -19.24 12.23
CA ALA A 206 -12.25 -18.15 11.96
C ALA A 206 -13.72 -18.57 12.06
N THR A 207 -14.04 -19.82 11.68
CA THR A 207 -15.38 -20.39 11.85
C THR A 207 -15.68 -20.67 13.32
N ALA A 208 -14.72 -21.17 14.09
CA ALA A 208 -14.84 -21.39 15.53
C ALA A 208 -15.01 -20.05 16.29
N PHE A 209 -14.27 -18.99 15.89
CA PHE A 209 -14.45 -17.65 16.44
C PHE A 209 -15.83 -17.08 16.16
N ARG A 210 -16.35 -17.31 14.97
CA ARG A 210 -17.72 -16.94 14.63
C ARG A 210 -18.76 -17.74 15.41
N ALA A 211 -18.48 -19.01 15.71
CA ALA A 211 -19.38 -19.86 16.49
C ALA A 211 -19.54 -19.41 17.95
N GLY A 212 -18.49 -18.85 18.54
CA GLY A 212 -18.54 -18.25 19.87
C GLY A 212 -19.20 -16.87 19.97
N LEU A 213 -19.52 -16.25 18.80
CA LEU A 213 -20.14 -14.93 18.75
C LEU A 213 -21.65 -15.06 18.47
N ASP A 214 -22.41 -14.13 19.02
CA ASP A 214 -23.78 -13.90 18.62
C ASP A 214 -23.88 -13.42 17.16
N GLU A 215 -25.08 -13.30 16.62
CA GLU A 215 -25.27 -12.89 15.21
C GLU A 215 -24.71 -11.50 14.93
N GLU A 216 -24.84 -10.59 15.88
CA GLU A 216 -24.32 -9.23 15.77
C GLU A 216 -22.78 -9.23 15.81
N GLY A 217 -22.15 -9.97 16.72
CA GLY A 217 -20.70 -10.13 16.79
C GLY A 217 -20.11 -10.76 15.53
N ARG A 218 -20.83 -11.71 14.90
CA ARG A 218 -20.42 -12.27 13.59
C ARG A 218 -20.44 -11.23 12.49
N ARG A 219 -21.51 -10.43 12.43
CA ARG A 219 -21.63 -9.35 11.44
C ARG A 219 -20.55 -8.30 11.65
N LEU A 220 -20.26 -8.00 12.89
CA LEU A 220 -19.22 -7.06 13.27
C LEU A 220 -17.83 -7.54 12.90
N LEU A 221 -17.52 -8.82 13.16
CA LEU A 221 -16.24 -9.43 12.77
C LEU A 221 -16.08 -9.48 11.25
N ASP A 222 -17.14 -9.78 10.51
CA ASP A 222 -17.14 -9.74 9.04
C ASP A 222 -16.82 -8.33 8.54
N ALA A 223 -17.49 -7.31 9.07
CA ALA A 223 -17.25 -5.92 8.72
C ALA A 223 -15.81 -5.51 9.06
N ALA A 224 -15.32 -5.85 10.26
CA ALA A 224 -13.99 -5.53 10.74
C ALA A 224 -12.87 -6.21 9.91
N SER A 225 -13.17 -7.33 9.23
CA SER A 225 -12.21 -8.04 8.40
C SER A 225 -11.92 -7.38 7.04
N VAL A 226 -12.74 -6.42 6.62
CA VAL A 226 -12.64 -5.80 5.29
C VAL A 226 -11.60 -4.68 5.25
N PRO A 227 -11.58 -3.68 6.15
CA PRO A 227 -10.60 -2.61 6.14
C PRO A 227 -9.29 -3.05 6.81
N ARG A 228 -8.18 -2.37 6.48
CA ARG A 228 -6.88 -2.59 7.15
C ARG A 228 -6.93 -2.23 8.63
N ARG A 229 -7.62 -1.14 8.96
CA ARG A 229 -7.84 -0.63 10.30
C ARG A 229 -9.33 -0.38 10.52
N VAL A 230 -9.77 -0.72 11.70
CA VAL A 230 -11.14 -0.49 12.13
C VAL A 230 -11.18 0.76 12.98
N THR A 231 -11.85 1.79 12.48
CA THR A 231 -12.13 3.01 13.23
C THR A 231 -13.63 3.14 13.43
N ARG A 232 -14.04 3.96 14.38
CA ARG A 232 -15.46 4.24 14.60
C ARG A 232 -16.14 4.71 13.31
N GLY A 233 -15.53 5.65 12.59
CA GLY A 233 -16.11 6.18 11.35
C GLY A 233 -16.22 5.13 10.24
N VAL A 234 -15.26 4.20 10.14
CA VAL A 234 -15.33 3.07 9.18
C VAL A 234 -16.49 2.14 9.54
N LEU A 235 -16.69 1.80 10.82
CA LEU A 235 -17.82 0.97 11.25
C LEU A 235 -19.17 1.66 11.01
N GLU A 236 -19.28 2.95 11.34
CA GLU A 236 -20.48 3.75 11.06
C GLU A 236 -20.82 3.74 9.55
N ALA A 237 -19.81 3.91 8.70
CA ALA A 237 -20.00 3.87 7.25
C ALA A 237 -20.45 2.50 6.73
N MET A 238 -20.02 1.42 7.39
CA MET A 238 -20.43 0.05 7.07
C MET A 238 -21.76 -0.35 7.71
N ALA A 239 -22.56 0.62 8.17
CA ALA A 239 -23.86 0.45 8.79
C ALA A 239 -23.86 -0.42 10.06
N CYS A 240 -22.78 -0.38 10.83
CA CYS A 240 -22.76 -0.94 12.18
C CYS A 240 -23.51 0.01 13.11
N HIS A 241 -24.66 -0.41 13.59
CA HIS A 241 -25.43 0.33 14.58
C HIS A 241 -24.63 0.37 15.89
N ASP A 242 -24.61 1.52 16.55
CA ASP A 242 -23.83 1.75 17.76
C ASP A 242 -22.33 1.41 17.62
N ALA A 243 -21.64 2.20 16.81
CA ALA A 243 -20.21 1.99 16.56
C ALA A 243 -19.33 2.14 17.83
N GLY A 244 -19.84 2.75 18.90
CA GLY A 244 -19.15 2.81 20.20
C GLY A 244 -19.08 1.44 20.86
N ASP A 245 -20.23 0.79 21.06
CA ASP A 245 -20.33 -0.58 21.57
C ASP A 245 -19.59 -1.57 20.64
N ALA A 246 -19.72 -1.39 19.34
CA ALA A 246 -19.01 -2.20 18.34
C ALA A 246 -17.48 -2.14 18.50
N MET A 247 -16.90 -0.97 18.76
CA MET A 247 -15.47 -0.82 19.01
C MET A 247 -15.05 -1.54 20.30
N GLU A 248 -15.82 -1.40 21.39
CA GLU A 248 -15.54 -2.07 22.67
C GLU A 248 -15.63 -3.59 22.54
N ARG A 249 -16.63 -4.10 21.84
CA ARG A 249 -16.80 -5.54 21.58
C ARG A 249 -15.66 -6.10 20.74
N LEU A 250 -15.18 -5.37 19.73
CA LEU A 250 -14.02 -5.79 18.94
C LEU A 250 -12.74 -5.74 19.76
N ALA A 251 -12.52 -4.71 20.55
CA ALA A 251 -11.34 -4.57 21.39
C ALA A 251 -11.22 -5.68 22.45
N ALA A 252 -12.36 -6.22 22.90
CA ALA A 252 -12.40 -7.35 23.83
C ALA A 252 -11.94 -8.69 23.21
N LEU A 253 -11.84 -8.78 21.88
CA LEU A 253 -11.39 -10.00 21.20
C LEU A 253 -9.87 -10.14 21.29
N SER A 254 -9.39 -11.31 21.69
CA SER A 254 -7.97 -11.59 21.90
C SER A 254 -7.07 -11.49 20.67
N PHE A 255 -7.66 -11.47 19.49
CA PHE A 255 -6.99 -11.33 18.18
C PHE A 255 -7.15 -9.94 17.56
N VAL A 256 -7.53 -8.95 18.37
CA VAL A 256 -7.65 -7.56 17.98
C VAL A 256 -6.69 -6.73 18.81
N ASP A 257 -5.80 -6.01 18.16
CA ASP A 257 -4.87 -5.09 18.79
C ASP A 257 -5.44 -3.68 18.78
N GLU A 258 -5.36 -2.99 19.92
CA GLU A 258 -5.59 -1.56 20.00
C GLU A 258 -4.33 -0.81 19.59
N THR A 259 -4.47 0.09 18.64
CA THR A 259 -3.40 0.98 18.19
C THR A 259 -3.80 2.44 18.41
N SER A 260 -2.85 3.35 18.35
CA SER A 260 -3.13 4.81 18.40
C SER A 260 -4.08 5.29 17.29
N GLU A 261 -4.28 4.47 16.27
CA GLU A 261 -5.04 4.82 15.07
C GLU A 261 -6.34 4.03 14.87
N GLY A 262 -6.71 3.21 15.84
CA GLY A 262 -7.90 2.35 15.81
C GLY A 262 -7.58 0.89 16.11
N LEU A 263 -8.53 0.01 15.87
CA LEU A 263 -8.39 -1.42 16.09
C LEU A 263 -7.83 -2.11 14.84
N ARG A 264 -7.11 -3.21 15.05
CA ARG A 264 -6.51 -4.00 14.00
C ARG A 264 -6.68 -5.48 14.29
N LEU A 265 -7.29 -6.20 13.36
CA LEU A 265 -7.35 -7.65 13.44
C LEU A 265 -5.98 -8.25 13.13
N HIS A 266 -5.62 -9.33 13.81
CA HIS A 266 -4.49 -10.13 13.40
C HIS A 266 -4.63 -10.59 11.95
N ASP A 267 -3.57 -10.43 11.15
CA ASP A 267 -3.58 -10.65 9.70
C ASP A 267 -4.14 -12.02 9.29
N ALA A 268 -3.83 -13.08 10.04
CA ALA A 268 -4.33 -14.43 9.74
C ALA A 268 -5.84 -14.54 9.94
N VAL A 269 -6.39 -13.90 10.98
CA VAL A 269 -7.84 -13.87 11.24
C VAL A 269 -8.52 -13.02 10.19
N GLN A 270 -7.98 -11.83 9.92
CA GLN A 270 -8.50 -10.92 8.91
C GLN A 270 -8.56 -11.59 7.55
N ALA A 271 -7.47 -12.23 7.11
CA ALA A 271 -7.40 -12.93 5.83
C ALA A 271 -8.43 -14.08 5.74
N ALA A 272 -8.58 -14.86 6.81
CA ALA A 272 -9.50 -16.00 6.82
C ALA A 272 -10.97 -15.57 6.83
N VAL A 273 -11.34 -14.58 7.67
CA VAL A 273 -12.72 -14.07 7.74
C VAL A 273 -13.09 -13.37 6.43
N SER A 274 -12.21 -12.52 5.91
CA SER A 274 -12.40 -11.83 4.64
C SER A 274 -12.52 -12.80 3.47
N ALA A 275 -11.67 -13.84 3.39
CA ALA A 275 -11.74 -14.85 2.34
C ALA A 275 -13.07 -15.65 2.40
N ARG A 276 -13.50 -16.03 3.61
CA ARG A 276 -14.79 -16.70 3.82
C ARG A 276 -15.96 -15.80 3.40
N LEU A 277 -15.98 -14.56 3.84
CA LEU A 277 -17.01 -13.59 3.50
C LEU A 277 -17.11 -13.39 1.98
N ARG A 278 -15.97 -13.26 1.31
CA ARG A 278 -15.88 -13.15 -0.16
C ARG A 278 -16.43 -14.37 -0.88
N ALA A 279 -16.14 -15.58 -0.37
CA ALA A 279 -16.56 -16.82 -0.98
C ALA A 279 -18.06 -17.11 -0.80
N LEU A 280 -18.60 -16.81 0.38
CA LEU A 280 -19.98 -17.20 0.74
C LEU A 280 -21.00 -16.07 0.57
N GLU A 281 -20.56 -14.81 0.74
CA GLU A 281 -21.42 -13.62 0.71
C GLU A 281 -20.74 -12.52 -0.15
N PRO A 282 -20.49 -12.77 -1.45
CA PRO A 282 -19.69 -11.86 -2.28
C PRO A 282 -20.31 -10.47 -2.45
N GLU A 283 -21.63 -10.37 -2.44
CA GLU A 283 -22.33 -9.09 -2.53
C GLU A 283 -22.14 -8.27 -1.26
N ARG A 284 -22.33 -8.89 -0.10
CA ARG A 284 -22.07 -8.24 1.18
C ARG A 284 -20.61 -7.82 1.34
N PHE A 285 -19.67 -8.65 0.91
CA PHE A 285 -18.26 -8.27 0.89
C PHE A 285 -18.02 -7.01 0.04
N ARG A 286 -18.63 -6.93 -1.16
CA ARG A 286 -18.56 -5.74 -2.02
C ARG A 286 -19.19 -4.50 -1.37
N GLU A 287 -20.36 -4.66 -0.76
CA GLU A 287 -21.06 -3.55 -0.09
C GLU A 287 -20.22 -2.96 1.06
N LEU A 288 -19.69 -3.80 1.95
CA LEU A 288 -18.82 -3.40 3.06
C LEU A 288 -17.55 -2.71 2.55
N ARG A 289 -16.94 -3.27 1.51
CA ARG A 289 -15.74 -2.74 0.88
C ARG A 289 -16.00 -1.38 0.22
N SER A 290 -17.12 -1.24 -0.50
CA SER A 290 -17.54 0.04 -1.09
C SER A 290 -17.84 1.09 -0.02
N ALA A 291 -18.46 0.70 1.09
CA ALA A 291 -18.74 1.60 2.20
C ALA A 291 -17.46 2.08 2.88
N ALA A 292 -16.53 1.17 3.18
CA ALA A 292 -15.21 1.50 3.73
C ALA A 292 -14.43 2.42 2.78
N TRP A 293 -14.41 2.10 1.47
CA TRP A 293 -13.73 2.93 0.47
C TRP A 293 -14.30 4.36 0.41
N ARG A 294 -15.63 4.52 0.34
CA ARG A 294 -16.28 5.84 0.33
C ARG A 294 -15.94 6.67 1.55
N HIS A 295 -15.94 6.04 2.72
CA HIS A 295 -15.55 6.71 3.95
C HIS A 295 -14.10 7.17 3.91
N LEU A 296 -13.16 6.27 3.60
CA LEU A 296 -11.73 6.58 3.51
C LEU A 296 -11.43 7.63 2.45
N GLN A 297 -12.13 7.62 1.32
CA GLN A 297 -12.04 8.66 0.30
C GLN A 297 -12.43 10.04 0.85
N ASN A 298 -13.52 10.11 1.61
CA ASN A 298 -13.97 11.36 2.23
C ASN A 298 -12.97 11.86 3.29
N GLU A 299 -12.42 10.94 4.10
CA GLU A 299 -11.36 11.27 5.07
C GLU A 299 -10.08 11.77 4.38
N THR A 300 -9.64 11.11 3.30
CA THR A 300 -8.50 11.53 2.50
C THR A 300 -8.64 12.96 1.98
N ARG A 301 -9.86 13.34 1.56
CA ARG A 301 -10.13 14.71 1.08
C ARG A 301 -10.07 15.75 2.19
N ARG A 302 -10.41 15.38 3.40
CA ARG A 302 -10.40 16.28 4.58
C ARG A 302 -9.04 16.34 5.26
N ALA A 303 -8.20 15.32 5.03
CA ALA A 303 -6.91 15.17 5.66
C ALA A 303 -5.92 16.26 5.21
N GLY A 304 -5.10 16.71 6.14
CA GLY A 304 -3.90 17.49 5.83
C GLY A 304 -2.82 16.62 5.17
N ALA A 305 -1.81 17.24 4.57
CA ALA A 305 -0.71 16.53 3.91
C ALA A 305 0.01 15.55 4.85
N SER A 306 0.05 15.83 6.15
CA SER A 306 0.63 14.96 7.19
C SER A 306 -0.13 13.65 7.41
N ASP A 307 -1.43 13.60 7.11
CA ASP A 307 -2.29 12.47 7.43
C ASP A 307 -2.66 11.63 6.19
N LEU A 308 -2.36 12.12 4.99
CA LEU A 308 -2.65 11.43 3.72
C LEU A 308 -2.09 10.01 3.67
N HIS A 309 -0.93 9.79 4.27
CA HIS A 309 -0.27 8.48 4.27
C HIS A 309 -1.12 7.37 4.91
N ARG A 310 -1.84 7.69 5.98
CA ARG A 310 -2.70 6.74 6.70
C ARG A 310 -3.79 6.19 5.80
N PHE A 311 -4.44 7.09 5.09
CA PHE A 311 -5.55 6.74 4.20
C PHE A 311 -5.11 6.04 2.93
N THR A 312 -3.93 6.39 2.40
CA THR A 312 -3.37 5.73 1.22
C THR A 312 -3.13 4.24 1.46
N ALA A 313 -2.53 3.89 2.60
CA ALA A 313 -2.31 2.48 2.96
C ALA A 313 -3.63 1.72 3.15
N ASP A 314 -4.63 2.36 3.74
CA ASP A 314 -5.96 1.77 3.92
C ASP A 314 -6.70 1.58 2.58
N LEU A 315 -6.60 2.55 1.68
CA LEU A 315 -7.16 2.46 0.33
C LEU A 315 -6.49 1.36 -0.50
N LEU A 316 -5.15 1.28 -0.46
CA LEU A 316 -4.40 0.21 -1.13
C LEU A 316 -4.79 -1.18 -0.63
N PHE A 317 -5.07 -1.31 0.66
CA PHE A 317 -5.52 -2.57 1.24
C PHE A 317 -6.88 -3.01 0.69
N LEU A 318 -7.76 -2.06 0.35
CA LEU A 318 -9.06 -2.35 -0.25
C LEU A 318 -9.00 -2.73 -1.74
N ILE A 319 -7.86 -2.54 -2.42
CA ILE A 319 -7.71 -2.90 -3.83
C ILE A 319 -7.42 -4.40 -3.95
N ASP A 320 -8.25 -5.11 -4.71
CA ASP A 320 -8.14 -6.56 -4.93
C ASP A 320 -7.56 -6.90 -6.30
N ASN A 321 -7.48 -5.91 -7.20
CA ASN A 321 -7.00 -6.12 -8.55
C ASN A 321 -5.59 -6.74 -8.55
N PRO A 322 -5.41 -7.95 -9.15
CA PRO A 322 -4.15 -8.68 -9.09
C PRO A 322 -3.00 -7.92 -9.75
N PHE A 323 -3.26 -7.15 -10.81
CA PHE A 323 -2.24 -6.34 -11.48
C PHE A 323 -1.75 -5.20 -10.58
N VAL A 324 -2.67 -4.54 -9.85
CA VAL A 324 -2.31 -3.48 -8.91
C VAL A 324 -1.55 -4.07 -7.72
N ARG A 325 -2.02 -5.19 -7.19
CA ARG A 325 -1.36 -5.88 -6.06
C ARG A 325 0.04 -6.34 -6.44
N GLU A 326 0.21 -7.03 -7.56
CA GLU A 326 1.54 -7.46 -8.04
C GLU A 326 2.42 -6.24 -8.35
N ALA A 327 1.85 -5.19 -8.94
CA ALA A 327 2.58 -3.96 -9.21
C ALA A 327 3.05 -3.24 -7.93
N MET A 328 2.29 -3.30 -6.82
CA MET A 328 2.63 -2.63 -5.56
C MET A 328 3.35 -3.56 -4.58
N PHE A 329 3.13 -4.89 -4.68
CA PHE A 329 3.65 -5.90 -3.76
C PHE A 329 4.11 -7.15 -4.51
N PRO A 330 5.13 -7.06 -5.39
CA PRO A 330 5.56 -8.19 -6.19
C PRO A 330 6.13 -9.33 -5.34
N ALA A 331 5.67 -10.56 -5.60
CA ALA A 331 6.08 -11.75 -4.86
C ALA A 331 7.59 -12.03 -4.96
N THR A 332 8.24 -11.59 -6.02
CA THR A 332 9.67 -11.81 -6.30
C THR A 332 10.59 -10.71 -5.78
N ALA A 333 10.05 -9.66 -5.13
CA ALA A 333 10.84 -8.51 -4.68
C ALA A 333 12.02 -8.84 -3.75
N HIS A 334 11.97 -9.99 -3.07
CA HIS A 334 13.02 -10.45 -2.14
C HIS A 334 14.23 -11.11 -2.83
N ALA A 335 14.17 -11.34 -4.14
CA ALA A 335 15.22 -12.03 -4.88
C ALA A 335 16.25 -11.09 -5.51
N PHE A 336 15.93 -9.80 -5.61
CA PHE A 336 16.72 -8.79 -6.30
C PHE A 336 16.79 -7.49 -5.52
N SER A 337 17.85 -6.69 -5.75
CA SER A 337 17.96 -5.32 -5.25
C SER A 337 18.03 -4.32 -6.40
N VAL A 338 17.57 -3.09 -6.12
CA VAL A 338 17.69 -1.96 -7.05
C VAL A 338 18.51 -0.87 -6.38
N GLU A 339 19.63 -0.51 -6.99
CA GLU A 339 20.56 0.49 -6.47
C GLU A 339 20.90 1.51 -7.56
N ARG A 340 21.39 2.68 -7.15
CA ARG A 340 22.03 3.59 -8.10
C ARG A 340 23.23 2.88 -8.72
N SER A 341 23.35 2.96 -10.05
CA SER A 341 24.47 2.35 -10.75
C SER A 341 25.79 2.98 -10.30
N ARG A 342 26.80 2.15 -10.16
CA ARG A 342 28.15 2.55 -9.85
C ARG A 342 28.96 2.65 -11.15
N GLU A 343 30.09 3.33 -11.11
CA GLU A 343 30.97 3.44 -12.27
C GLU A 343 31.44 2.05 -12.76
N GLU A 344 31.66 1.13 -11.84
CA GLU A 344 32.03 -0.27 -12.10
C GLU A 344 30.95 -1.08 -12.82
N ASP A 345 29.69 -0.64 -12.78
CA ASP A 345 28.58 -1.31 -13.45
C ASP A 345 28.48 -1.00 -14.95
N ALA A 346 29.17 0.03 -15.41
CA ALA A 346 28.99 0.57 -16.76
C ALA A 346 29.13 -0.48 -17.86
N ASP A 347 30.10 -1.39 -17.73
CA ASP A 347 30.36 -2.42 -18.75
C ASP A 347 29.28 -3.51 -18.74
N ALA A 348 28.81 -3.92 -17.56
CA ALA A 348 27.70 -4.87 -17.42
C ALA A 348 26.38 -4.27 -17.98
N LEU A 349 26.13 -2.99 -17.71
CA LEU A 349 24.96 -2.27 -18.24
C LEU A 349 25.04 -2.13 -19.77
N ARG A 350 26.20 -1.82 -20.33
CA ARG A 350 26.38 -1.78 -21.79
C ARG A 350 26.15 -3.15 -22.42
N ALA A 351 26.72 -4.21 -21.84
CA ALA A 351 26.49 -5.57 -22.33
C ALA A 351 25.00 -5.93 -22.34
N LEU A 352 24.28 -5.60 -21.26
CA LEU A 352 22.84 -5.80 -21.16
C LEU A 352 22.07 -5.00 -22.23
N TRP A 353 22.43 -3.76 -22.49
CA TRP A 353 21.78 -2.96 -23.53
C TRP A 353 22.08 -3.47 -24.93
N HIS A 354 23.30 -3.90 -25.22
CA HIS A 354 23.67 -4.49 -26.51
C HIS A 354 22.94 -5.81 -26.80
N GLU A 355 22.46 -6.52 -25.77
CA GLU A 355 21.65 -7.73 -25.94
C GLU A 355 20.26 -7.44 -26.52
N PHE A 356 19.67 -6.26 -26.19
CA PHE A 356 18.27 -5.93 -26.49
C PHE A 356 18.07 -4.67 -27.30
N GLU A 357 19.12 -3.92 -27.60
CA GLU A 357 19.06 -2.68 -28.36
C GLU A 357 19.99 -2.74 -29.57
N THR A 358 19.61 -2.03 -30.62
CA THR A 358 20.52 -1.82 -31.77
C THR A 358 21.73 -0.99 -31.33
N PRO A 359 22.84 -1.00 -32.09
CA PRO A 359 24.03 -0.20 -31.74
C PRO A 359 23.72 1.29 -31.55
N ASP A 360 22.86 1.87 -32.39
CA ASP A 360 22.41 3.27 -32.25
C ASP A 360 21.54 3.46 -31.02
N GLY A 361 20.67 2.49 -30.72
CA GLY A 361 19.85 2.48 -29.50
C GLY A 361 20.72 2.33 -28.23
N ALA A 362 21.81 1.56 -28.30
CA ALA A 362 22.72 1.37 -27.19
C ALA A 362 23.48 2.67 -26.82
N SER A 363 23.76 3.54 -27.78
CA SER A 363 24.43 4.82 -27.53
C SER A 363 23.63 5.75 -26.61
N VAL A 364 22.33 5.55 -26.50
CA VAL A 364 21.44 6.29 -25.58
C VAL A 364 21.83 6.03 -24.12
N LEU A 365 22.20 4.79 -23.75
CA LEU A 365 22.66 4.48 -22.39
C LEU A 365 23.91 5.29 -22.02
N ASP A 366 24.88 5.39 -22.93
CA ASP A 366 26.09 6.17 -22.68
C ASP A 366 25.78 7.67 -22.46
N ALA A 367 24.76 8.20 -23.15
CA ALA A 367 24.31 9.56 -22.90
C ALA A 367 23.71 9.70 -21.49
N TRP A 368 22.91 8.75 -21.03
CA TRP A 368 22.35 8.75 -19.67
C TRP A 368 23.44 8.59 -18.60
N LEU A 369 24.34 7.61 -18.75
CA LEU A 369 25.46 7.39 -17.82
C LEU A 369 26.37 8.61 -17.70
N ARG A 370 26.58 9.35 -18.78
CA ARG A 370 27.41 10.56 -18.79
C ARG A 370 26.70 11.78 -18.22
N LEU A 371 25.43 12.00 -18.60
CA LEU A 371 24.70 13.24 -18.30
C LEU A 371 23.86 13.13 -17.03
N ARG A 372 23.36 11.94 -16.70
CA ARG A 372 22.53 11.66 -15.54
C ARG A 372 22.80 10.25 -14.96
N PRO A 373 24.02 10.01 -14.47
CA PRO A 373 24.37 8.70 -13.88
C PRO A 373 23.48 8.33 -12.68
N ASP A 374 23.00 9.33 -11.95
CA ASP A 374 22.08 9.17 -10.81
C ASP A 374 20.69 8.65 -11.18
N ALA A 375 20.30 8.78 -12.45
CA ALA A 375 19.04 8.26 -12.99
C ALA A 375 19.13 6.79 -13.40
N VAL A 376 20.34 6.28 -13.63
CA VAL A 376 20.56 4.88 -14.00
C VAL A 376 20.66 4.03 -12.75
N ARG A 377 19.89 2.96 -12.71
CA ARG A 377 19.82 2.01 -11.58
C ARG A 377 20.21 0.63 -12.06
N SER A 378 21.02 -0.06 -11.27
CA SER A 378 21.39 -1.46 -11.47
C SER A 378 20.48 -2.36 -10.66
N VAL A 379 19.97 -3.42 -11.27
CA VAL A 379 19.26 -4.50 -10.55
C VAL A 379 20.25 -5.64 -10.36
N ARG A 380 20.41 -6.07 -9.09
CA ARG A 380 21.36 -7.12 -8.71
C ARG A 380 20.65 -8.35 -8.20
N ASP A 381 21.23 -9.49 -8.47
CA ASP A 381 20.83 -10.77 -7.89
C ASP A 381 21.48 -11.01 -6.52
N ARG A 382 21.23 -12.20 -5.96
CA ARG A 382 21.78 -12.64 -4.67
C ARG A 382 23.29 -12.77 -4.63
N THR A 383 23.97 -12.84 -5.77
CA THR A 383 25.43 -12.89 -5.85
C THR A 383 26.06 -11.50 -5.94
N GLY A 384 25.25 -10.46 -6.08
CA GLY A 384 25.66 -9.09 -6.30
C GLY A 384 25.92 -8.78 -7.80
N ALA A 385 25.67 -9.74 -8.70
CA ALA A 385 25.84 -9.53 -10.13
C ALA A 385 24.72 -8.61 -10.67
N VAL A 386 25.07 -7.73 -11.62
CA VAL A 386 24.10 -6.89 -12.33
C VAL A 386 23.33 -7.79 -13.31
N VAL A 387 22.05 -7.98 -13.03
CA VAL A 387 21.12 -8.81 -13.83
C VAL A 387 20.03 -7.99 -14.50
N GLY A 388 20.05 -6.67 -14.33
CA GLY A 388 19.10 -5.78 -14.96
C GLY A 388 19.43 -4.32 -14.72
N CYS A 389 18.66 -3.46 -15.37
CA CYS A 389 18.77 -2.02 -15.19
C CYS A 389 17.39 -1.34 -15.27
N SER A 390 17.36 -0.13 -14.75
CA SER A 390 16.22 0.79 -14.87
C SER A 390 16.72 2.22 -14.98
N ILE A 391 16.08 3.04 -15.82
CA ILE A 391 16.39 4.47 -15.94
C ILE A 391 15.17 5.27 -15.54
N VAL A 392 15.30 5.98 -14.42
CA VAL A 392 14.22 6.77 -13.84
C VAL A 392 14.73 8.16 -13.47
N ALA A 393 14.05 9.19 -13.92
CA ALA A 393 14.42 10.57 -13.64
C ALA A 393 13.20 11.45 -13.43
N GLU A 394 13.36 12.50 -12.66
CA GLU A 394 12.39 13.59 -12.64
C GLU A 394 12.64 14.50 -13.85
N TRP A 395 11.57 14.89 -14.54
CA TRP A 395 11.64 15.67 -15.79
C TRP A 395 12.50 16.93 -15.67
N ARG A 396 12.34 17.68 -14.61
CA ARG A 396 13.07 18.94 -14.38
C ARG A 396 14.59 18.77 -14.27
N ASP A 397 15.03 17.55 -13.97
CA ASP A 397 16.43 17.23 -13.79
C ASP A 397 17.08 16.72 -15.09
N ILE A 398 16.32 16.55 -16.17
CA ILE A 398 16.77 16.11 -17.48
C ILE A 398 17.36 17.31 -18.25
N PRO A 399 18.66 17.31 -18.58
CA PRO A 399 19.26 18.41 -19.31
C PRO A 399 18.84 18.39 -20.80
N HIS A 400 18.77 19.55 -21.42
CA HIS A 400 18.45 19.68 -22.86
C HIS A 400 19.43 18.94 -23.80
N SER A 401 20.66 18.67 -23.34
CA SER A 401 21.60 17.83 -24.07
C SER A 401 21.13 16.38 -24.20
N LEU A 402 20.39 15.88 -23.20
CA LEU A 402 19.82 14.53 -23.23
C LEU A 402 18.61 14.46 -24.17
N GLU A 403 17.80 15.51 -24.25
CA GLU A 403 16.70 15.62 -25.23
C GLU A 403 17.20 15.49 -26.68
N ARG A 404 18.40 16.00 -26.97
CA ARG A 404 19.02 15.84 -28.30
C ARG A 404 19.65 14.47 -28.52
N ALA A 405 20.06 13.79 -27.47
CA ALA A 405 20.74 12.50 -27.54
C ALA A 405 19.76 11.30 -27.47
N ASP A 406 18.55 11.50 -26.96
CA ASP A 406 17.55 10.46 -26.77
C ASP A 406 16.22 10.83 -27.46
N PRO A 407 15.87 10.18 -28.57
CA PRO A 407 14.63 10.43 -29.29
C PRO A 407 13.36 10.27 -28.43
N VAL A 408 13.40 9.40 -27.42
CA VAL A 408 12.29 9.20 -26.48
C VAL A 408 12.05 10.44 -25.63
N VAL A 409 13.12 11.03 -25.10
CA VAL A 409 13.04 12.28 -24.32
C VAL A 409 12.54 13.42 -25.20
N ALA A 410 12.99 13.49 -26.46
CA ALA A 410 12.50 14.49 -27.42
C ALA A 410 10.98 14.36 -27.69
N ALA A 411 10.49 13.12 -27.86
CA ALA A 411 9.06 12.86 -28.06
C ALA A 411 8.23 13.23 -26.83
N TRP A 412 8.73 12.91 -25.62
CA TRP A 412 8.06 13.32 -24.38
C TRP A 412 8.03 14.83 -24.19
N SER A 413 9.11 15.54 -24.59
CA SER A 413 9.17 16.99 -24.58
C SER A 413 8.09 17.61 -25.45
N GLN A 414 7.92 17.09 -26.66
CA GLN A 414 6.86 17.53 -27.59
C GLN A 414 5.45 17.26 -27.03
N HIS A 415 5.25 16.07 -26.42
CA HIS A 415 3.98 15.74 -25.78
C HIS A 415 3.69 16.66 -24.60
N ALA A 416 4.68 16.90 -23.72
CA ALA A 416 4.54 17.78 -22.57
C ALA A 416 4.20 19.23 -22.98
N ALA A 417 4.81 19.72 -24.07
CA ALA A 417 4.52 21.06 -24.60
C ALA A 417 3.08 21.19 -25.13
N ARG A 418 2.54 20.12 -25.73
CA ARG A 418 1.14 20.08 -26.23
C ARG A 418 0.13 19.85 -25.09
N ASN A 419 0.53 19.19 -24.03
CA ASN A 419 -0.31 18.79 -22.89
C ASN A 419 0.33 19.28 -21.57
N PRO A 420 0.38 20.60 -21.31
CA PRO A 420 1.03 21.13 -20.12
C PRO A 420 0.29 20.71 -18.85
N LEU A 421 1.05 20.40 -17.82
CA LEU A 421 0.52 20.15 -16.48
C LEU A 421 0.20 21.48 -15.78
N PRO A 422 -0.73 21.48 -14.82
CA PRO A 422 -0.94 22.61 -13.91
C PRO A 422 0.35 23.06 -13.23
N PRO A 423 0.49 24.37 -12.93
CA PRO A 423 1.65 24.87 -12.21
C PRO A 423 1.90 24.12 -10.88
N GLY A 424 3.15 23.80 -10.61
CA GLY A 424 3.55 23.08 -9.39
C GLY A 424 3.49 21.57 -9.48
N GLN A 425 2.86 21.00 -10.49
CA GLN A 425 2.91 19.55 -10.73
C GLN A 425 4.24 19.13 -11.38
N ARG A 426 4.65 17.92 -11.04
CA ARG A 426 5.94 17.33 -11.44
C ARG A 426 5.72 16.14 -12.37
N THR A 427 6.69 15.87 -13.20
CA THR A 427 6.67 14.73 -14.12
C THR A 427 7.84 13.80 -13.82
N LEU A 428 7.55 12.51 -13.72
CA LEU A 428 8.53 11.43 -13.63
C LEU A 428 8.65 10.76 -14.99
N VAL A 429 9.82 10.27 -15.36
CA VAL A 429 10.04 9.45 -16.53
C VAL A 429 10.64 8.11 -16.13
N HIS A 430 10.09 7.04 -16.66
CA HIS A 430 10.67 5.70 -16.63
C HIS A 430 11.10 5.35 -18.05
N ARG A 431 12.36 5.69 -18.37
CA ARG A 431 12.88 5.63 -19.74
C ARG A 431 13.00 4.21 -20.25
N ARG A 432 13.45 3.28 -19.41
CA ARG A 432 13.71 1.91 -19.79
C ARG A 432 13.92 1.02 -18.57
N TRP A 433 13.56 -0.22 -18.68
CA TRP A 433 14.06 -1.31 -17.82
C TRP A 433 14.46 -2.47 -18.74
N LEU A 434 15.48 -3.19 -18.34
CA LEU A 434 15.94 -4.41 -19.01
C LEU A 434 16.38 -5.44 -17.98
N ALA A 435 16.10 -6.69 -18.26
CA ALA A 435 16.54 -7.84 -17.49
C ALA A 435 17.34 -8.78 -18.39
N ALA A 436 18.43 -9.34 -17.90
CA ALA A 436 19.25 -10.30 -18.63
C ALA A 436 18.40 -11.49 -19.11
N GLY A 437 18.52 -11.86 -20.36
CA GLY A 437 17.82 -12.98 -21.01
C GLY A 437 16.35 -12.76 -21.31
N THR A 438 15.67 -11.78 -20.67
CA THR A 438 14.23 -11.52 -20.87
C THR A 438 13.90 -10.11 -21.37
N GLY A 439 14.90 -9.23 -21.41
CA GLY A 439 14.74 -7.84 -21.84
C GLY A 439 13.73 -7.08 -20.98
N GLU A 440 12.74 -6.46 -21.61
CA GLU A 440 11.67 -5.76 -20.91
C GLU A 440 10.49 -6.66 -20.50
N GLY A 441 10.55 -7.94 -20.87
CA GLY A 441 9.47 -8.90 -20.62
C GLY A 441 9.17 -9.12 -19.12
N PRO A 442 7.99 -9.70 -18.82
CA PRO A 442 7.62 -10.00 -17.44
C PRO A 442 8.67 -10.87 -16.74
N SER A 443 9.21 -10.38 -15.64
CA SER A 443 10.27 -11.05 -14.88
C SER A 443 10.33 -10.51 -13.45
N GLY A 444 11.02 -11.22 -12.56
CA GLY A 444 11.29 -10.73 -11.21
C GLY A 444 12.12 -9.43 -11.20
N VAL A 445 13.02 -9.26 -12.15
CA VAL A 445 13.82 -8.03 -12.35
C VAL A 445 12.93 -6.86 -12.75
N GLN A 446 12.02 -7.08 -13.72
CA GLN A 446 11.03 -6.07 -14.11
C GLN A 446 10.14 -5.67 -12.91
N ALA A 447 9.67 -6.66 -12.14
CA ALA A 447 8.79 -6.42 -11.00
C ALA A 447 9.47 -5.53 -9.93
N VAL A 448 10.74 -5.78 -9.60
CA VAL A 448 11.46 -4.93 -8.62
C VAL A 448 11.83 -3.56 -9.19
N ALA A 449 12.14 -3.46 -10.48
CA ALA A 449 12.37 -2.17 -11.13
C ALA A 449 11.11 -1.29 -11.09
N LEU A 450 9.94 -1.87 -11.37
CA LEU A 450 8.65 -1.17 -11.27
C LEU A 450 8.28 -0.84 -9.82
N LEU A 451 8.66 -1.66 -8.85
CA LEU A 451 8.46 -1.36 -7.44
C LEU A 451 9.31 -0.16 -7.00
N ASP A 452 10.56 -0.09 -7.45
CA ASP A 452 11.46 1.02 -7.14
C ASP A 452 10.96 2.36 -7.72
N VAL A 453 10.39 2.36 -8.92
CA VAL A 453 9.74 3.56 -9.51
C VAL A 453 8.61 4.09 -8.60
N LYS A 454 7.87 3.20 -7.92
CA LYS A 454 6.77 3.61 -7.03
C LYS A 454 7.25 4.31 -5.76
N ARG A 455 8.49 4.07 -5.33
CA ARG A 455 9.13 4.90 -4.32
C ARG A 455 9.13 6.37 -4.72
N ASP A 456 9.44 6.66 -6.00
CA ASP A 456 9.40 8.02 -6.52
C ASP A 456 7.97 8.58 -6.59
N TYR A 457 6.95 7.75 -6.82
CA TYR A 457 5.56 8.20 -6.74
C TYR A 457 5.25 8.80 -5.35
N PHE A 458 5.58 8.06 -4.29
CA PHE A 458 5.33 8.52 -2.92
C PHE A 458 6.22 9.71 -2.53
N ARG A 459 7.47 9.74 -2.96
CA ARG A 459 8.38 10.86 -2.72
C ARG A 459 7.91 12.16 -3.39
N LEU A 460 7.32 12.08 -4.57
CA LEU A 460 6.87 13.23 -5.34
C LEU A 460 5.44 13.68 -5.01
N ARG A 461 4.71 12.91 -4.23
CA ARG A 461 3.38 13.25 -3.73
C ARG A 461 3.44 14.48 -2.81
N PRO A 462 2.45 15.39 -2.82
CA PRO A 462 1.22 15.38 -3.64
C PRO A 462 1.39 16.04 -5.02
N HIS A 463 2.60 16.24 -5.50
CA HIS A 463 2.90 17.04 -6.69
C HIS A 463 3.10 16.20 -7.97
N LEU A 464 3.17 14.87 -7.89
CA LEU A 464 3.32 14.04 -9.07
C LEU A 464 2.06 14.13 -9.95
N GLY A 465 2.20 14.76 -11.13
CA GLY A 465 1.10 14.94 -12.08
C GLY A 465 1.15 13.96 -13.25
N ARG A 466 2.35 13.55 -13.67
CA ARG A 466 2.52 12.68 -14.83
C ARG A 466 3.68 11.72 -14.69
N LEU A 467 3.49 10.50 -15.23
CA LEU A 467 4.56 9.56 -15.52
C LEU A 467 4.61 9.28 -17.01
N TYR A 468 5.78 9.34 -17.58
CA TYR A 468 6.06 8.82 -18.92
C TYR A 468 6.73 7.45 -18.85
N LEU A 469 6.35 6.57 -19.77
CA LEU A 469 6.84 5.21 -19.90
C LEU A 469 7.11 4.89 -21.37
N GLY A 470 8.14 4.07 -21.66
CA GLY A 470 8.41 3.60 -23.01
C GLY A 470 8.83 2.13 -23.04
N VAL A 471 8.34 1.38 -24.04
CA VAL A 471 8.62 -0.04 -24.26
C VAL A 471 8.76 -0.36 -25.74
N ARG A 472 9.51 -1.41 -26.08
CA ARG A 472 9.61 -1.97 -27.45
C ARG A 472 8.35 -2.75 -27.80
N ASP A 473 7.95 -3.68 -26.91
CA ASP A 473 6.75 -4.50 -27.12
C ASP A 473 5.70 -4.22 -26.02
N PRO A 474 4.64 -3.47 -26.32
CA PRO A 474 3.60 -3.18 -25.35
C PRO A 474 2.65 -4.36 -25.07
N ARG A 475 2.63 -5.41 -25.94
CA ARG A 475 1.63 -6.49 -25.88
C ARG A 475 1.57 -7.20 -24.52
N PRO A 476 2.68 -7.56 -23.85
CA PRO A 476 2.64 -8.20 -22.55
C PRO A 476 2.03 -7.33 -21.44
N PHE A 477 1.95 -6.01 -21.65
CA PHE A 477 1.59 -5.04 -20.62
C PHE A 477 0.25 -4.33 -20.89
N LEU A 478 -0.40 -4.56 -22.04
CA LEU A 478 -1.57 -3.77 -22.48
C LEU A 478 -2.69 -3.75 -21.43
N ASP A 479 -3.03 -4.90 -20.84
CA ASP A 479 -4.11 -4.98 -19.86
C ASP A 479 -3.73 -4.31 -18.54
N ALA A 480 -2.49 -4.47 -18.10
CA ALA A 480 -1.97 -3.80 -16.91
C ALA A 480 -1.92 -2.27 -17.12
N LEU A 481 -1.40 -1.82 -18.26
CA LEU A 481 -1.32 -0.40 -18.59
C LEU A 481 -2.72 0.25 -18.65
N ARG A 482 -3.70 -0.42 -19.27
CA ARG A 482 -5.09 0.06 -19.31
C ARG A 482 -5.69 0.15 -17.92
N THR A 483 -5.52 -0.91 -17.12
CA THR A 483 -6.05 -0.98 -15.75
C THR A 483 -5.46 0.13 -14.88
N LEU A 484 -4.17 0.43 -15.06
CA LEU A 484 -3.48 1.49 -14.33
C LEU A 484 -3.77 2.89 -14.89
N GLY A 485 -4.46 3.00 -16.04
CA GLY A 485 -4.87 4.27 -16.63
C GLY A 485 -3.82 4.92 -17.55
N PHE A 486 -2.84 4.15 -18.04
CA PHE A 486 -1.90 4.66 -19.03
C PHE A 486 -2.58 4.89 -20.38
N ARG A 487 -2.21 5.99 -21.03
CA ARG A 487 -2.63 6.35 -22.38
C ARG A 487 -1.44 6.18 -23.31
N PRO A 488 -1.52 5.27 -24.30
CA PRO A 488 -0.47 5.15 -25.31
C PRO A 488 -0.45 6.39 -26.19
N PHE A 489 0.71 6.70 -26.77
CA PHE A 489 0.82 7.67 -27.85
C PHE A 489 0.26 7.05 -29.14
N ASP A 490 -0.28 7.89 -30.02
CA ASP A 490 -0.98 7.44 -31.25
C ASP A 490 -0.04 6.64 -32.17
N GLU A 491 1.22 7.02 -32.26
CA GLU A 491 2.21 6.38 -33.11
C GLU A 491 3.49 6.06 -32.32
N PRO A 492 4.13 4.91 -32.61
CA PRO A 492 5.46 4.62 -32.07
C PRO A 492 6.49 5.57 -32.68
N ILE A 493 7.57 5.81 -31.97
CA ILE A 493 8.74 6.51 -32.51
C ILE A 493 9.82 5.51 -32.92
N GLU A 494 10.72 5.93 -33.76
CA GLU A 494 11.89 5.11 -34.12
C GLU A 494 13.05 5.38 -33.18
N VAL A 495 13.63 4.31 -32.63
CA VAL A 495 14.87 4.35 -31.83
C VAL A 495 15.81 3.29 -32.37
N GLY A 496 16.92 3.73 -32.97
CA GLY A 496 17.86 2.82 -33.60
C GLY A 496 17.28 2.02 -34.78
N GLY A 497 16.33 2.61 -35.52
CA GLY A 497 15.69 1.99 -36.68
C GLY A 497 14.56 1.00 -36.33
N GLU A 498 14.19 0.89 -35.05
CA GLU A 498 13.10 0.01 -34.60
C GLU A 498 12.01 0.79 -33.83
N PRO A 499 10.74 0.33 -33.88
CA PRO A 499 9.65 1.01 -33.21
C PRO A 499 9.82 0.97 -31.68
N PHE A 500 9.45 2.07 -31.04
CA PHE A 500 9.43 2.25 -29.60
C PHE A 500 8.12 2.90 -29.17
N HIS A 501 7.34 2.22 -28.34
CA HIS A 501 5.99 2.64 -27.95
C HIS A 501 6.04 3.45 -26.66
N LEU A 502 5.38 4.58 -26.66
CA LEU A 502 5.34 5.52 -25.55
C LEU A 502 3.94 5.55 -24.93
N ALA A 503 3.90 5.76 -23.64
CA ALA A 503 2.66 5.95 -22.91
C ALA A 503 2.83 7.01 -21.81
N ALA A 504 1.74 7.65 -21.44
CA ALA A 504 1.66 8.59 -20.34
C ALA A 504 0.58 8.15 -19.35
N LEU A 505 0.87 8.28 -18.05
CA LEU A 505 -0.10 8.19 -16.97
C LEU A 505 -0.25 9.58 -16.37
N ASP A 506 -1.45 10.16 -16.44
CA ASP A 506 -1.79 11.38 -15.74
C ASP A 506 -2.44 11.04 -14.40
N PHE A 507 -1.78 11.45 -13.32
CA PHE A 507 -2.26 11.20 -11.95
C PHE A 507 -3.44 12.09 -11.56
N GLY A 508 -3.70 13.16 -12.33
CA GLY A 508 -4.75 14.12 -12.02
C GLY A 508 -4.37 15.11 -10.90
N PRO A 509 -5.31 15.93 -10.45
CA PRO A 509 -5.05 17.00 -9.50
C PRO A 509 -4.64 16.50 -8.12
N ASP A 510 -5.16 15.34 -7.71
CA ASP A 510 -4.90 14.74 -6.40
C ASP A 510 -3.72 13.76 -6.42
N SER A 511 -2.89 13.82 -7.47
CA SER A 511 -1.65 13.04 -7.58
C SER A 511 -1.89 11.53 -7.43
N VAL A 512 -0.97 10.83 -6.77
CA VAL A 512 -1.00 9.38 -6.55
C VAL A 512 -2.25 8.94 -5.77
N ASP A 513 -2.66 9.73 -4.79
CA ASP A 513 -3.83 9.39 -3.96
C ASP A 513 -5.13 9.43 -4.78
N GLY A 514 -5.30 10.42 -5.64
CA GLY A 514 -6.43 10.49 -6.56
C GLY A 514 -6.41 9.35 -7.60
N TRP A 515 -5.24 9.00 -8.09
CA TRP A 515 -5.08 7.87 -9.00
C TRP A 515 -5.47 6.54 -8.35
N LEU A 516 -5.02 6.26 -7.12
CA LEU A 516 -5.41 5.06 -6.37
C LEU A 516 -6.91 5.02 -6.10
N ASN A 517 -7.50 6.18 -5.78
CA ASN A 517 -8.94 6.29 -5.61
C ASN A 517 -9.71 5.93 -6.89
N ARG A 518 -9.24 6.36 -8.06
CA ARG A 518 -9.88 6.01 -9.34
C ARG A 518 -9.79 4.51 -9.64
N ILE A 519 -8.63 3.89 -9.37
CA ILE A 519 -8.47 2.43 -9.54
C ILE A 519 -9.44 1.68 -8.63
N ALA A 520 -9.52 2.05 -7.35
CA ALA A 520 -10.43 1.42 -6.42
C ALA A 520 -11.90 1.63 -6.81
N ALA A 521 -12.26 2.83 -7.25
CA ALA A 521 -13.61 3.13 -7.74
C ALA A 521 -13.99 2.29 -8.96
N ALA A 522 -13.08 2.14 -9.92
CA ALA A 522 -13.29 1.30 -11.09
C ALA A 522 -13.50 -0.17 -10.71
N GLU A 523 -12.71 -0.67 -9.76
CA GLU A 523 -12.81 -2.04 -9.28
C GLU A 523 -14.12 -2.33 -8.52
N LEU A 524 -14.61 -1.33 -7.78
CA LEU A 524 -15.85 -1.43 -7.01
C LEU A 524 -17.10 -1.20 -7.85
N GLY A 525 -16.95 -0.88 -9.15
CA GLY A 525 -18.07 -0.48 -10.00
C GLY A 525 -18.61 0.91 -9.68
N GLU A 526 -17.84 1.71 -8.93
CA GLU A 526 -18.17 3.08 -8.51
C GLU A 526 -17.55 4.14 -9.46
N SER A 527 -16.83 3.68 -10.47
CA SER A 527 -16.09 4.54 -11.42
C SER A 527 -16.98 5.42 -12.30
N ASP A 528 -18.25 5.13 -12.34
CA ASP A 528 -19.24 5.84 -13.15
C ASP A 528 -19.76 7.13 -12.52
N GLN A 529 -19.20 7.58 -11.41
CA GLN A 529 -19.70 8.77 -10.75
C GLN A 529 -18.83 9.98 -11.00
N PRO A 530 -19.44 11.09 -11.42
CA PRO A 530 -18.75 12.35 -11.49
C PRO A 530 -18.23 12.72 -10.10
N PHE A 531 -16.93 12.89 -9.99
CA PHE A 531 -16.30 13.34 -8.76
C PHE A 531 -16.57 14.82 -8.57
N LEU A 532 -17.25 15.16 -7.47
CA LEU A 532 -17.54 16.54 -7.11
C LEU A 532 -16.49 17.07 -6.16
N ASP A 533 -15.71 18.05 -6.58
CA ASP A 533 -14.76 18.76 -5.74
C ASP A 533 -15.41 20.02 -5.16
N GLU A 534 -15.64 20.00 -3.83
CA GLU A 534 -16.31 21.10 -3.13
C GLU A 534 -15.45 22.36 -3.03
N ARG A 535 -14.11 22.23 -3.06
CA ARG A 535 -13.21 23.36 -2.84
C ARG A 535 -13.18 24.30 -4.04
N ASP A 536 -13.08 23.73 -5.23
CA ASP A 536 -13.03 24.51 -6.46
C ASP A 536 -14.31 24.40 -7.30
N ARG A 537 -15.34 23.73 -6.79
CA ARG A 537 -16.66 23.54 -7.43
C ARG A 537 -16.52 22.96 -8.83
N SER A 538 -15.74 21.92 -8.95
CA SER A 538 -15.56 21.22 -10.22
C SER A 538 -16.13 19.80 -10.16
N VAL A 539 -16.36 19.24 -11.34
CA VAL A 539 -16.67 17.82 -11.51
C VAL A 539 -15.56 17.18 -12.35
N ASP A 540 -15.01 16.09 -11.83
CA ASP A 540 -14.05 15.26 -12.54
C ASP A 540 -14.78 14.07 -13.17
N LEU A 541 -14.65 13.94 -14.49
CA LEU A 541 -15.24 12.86 -15.27
C LEU A 541 -14.19 11.80 -15.65
N GLY A 542 -13.06 11.79 -14.94
CA GLY A 542 -11.92 10.91 -15.19
C GLY A 542 -10.94 11.47 -16.22
N ASP A 543 -11.43 11.93 -17.36
CA ASP A 543 -10.62 12.48 -18.45
C ASP A 543 -10.66 14.00 -18.52
N THR A 544 -11.67 14.60 -17.92
CA THR A 544 -11.94 16.04 -18.04
C THR A 544 -12.44 16.59 -16.72
N ARG A 545 -11.80 17.64 -16.23
CA ARG A 545 -12.27 18.42 -15.10
C ARG A 545 -13.09 19.59 -15.61
N ILE A 546 -14.34 19.68 -15.16
CA ILE A 546 -15.30 20.69 -15.58
C ILE A 546 -15.59 21.65 -14.43
N GLN A 547 -15.29 22.92 -14.63
CA GLN A 547 -15.60 23.97 -13.66
C GLN A 547 -17.10 24.29 -13.68
N LEU A 548 -17.72 24.25 -12.52
CA LEU A 548 -19.13 24.56 -12.34
C LEU A 548 -19.32 25.92 -11.66
N SER A 549 -20.40 26.60 -11.99
CA SER A 549 -20.84 27.75 -11.21
C SER A 549 -21.36 27.31 -9.83
N PRO A 550 -21.46 28.20 -8.82
CA PRO A 550 -21.98 27.84 -7.50
C PRO A 550 -23.35 27.16 -7.53
N LEU A 551 -24.23 27.60 -8.42
CA LEU A 551 -25.59 27.03 -8.54
C LEU A 551 -25.55 25.67 -9.27
N GLU A 552 -24.75 25.52 -10.32
CA GLU A 552 -24.56 24.25 -11.00
C GLU A 552 -23.98 23.20 -10.07
N PHE A 553 -22.96 23.60 -9.28
CA PHE A 553 -22.35 22.72 -8.30
C PHE A 553 -23.35 22.33 -7.20
N GLY A 554 -24.08 23.29 -6.63
CA GLY A 554 -25.10 23.03 -5.60
C GLY A 554 -26.19 22.06 -6.09
N VAL A 555 -26.70 22.24 -7.31
CA VAL A 555 -27.68 21.32 -7.89
C VAL A 555 -27.10 19.93 -8.09
N LEU A 556 -25.92 19.80 -8.68
CA LEU A 556 -25.29 18.50 -8.93
C LEU A 556 -24.95 17.79 -7.60
N HIS A 557 -24.45 18.53 -6.62
CA HIS A 557 -24.16 18.02 -5.28
C HIS A 557 -25.43 17.49 -4.57
N THR A 558 -26.53 18.25 -4.62
CA THR A 558 -27.82 17.83 -4.02
C THR A 558 -28.36 16.56 -4.70
N LEU A 559 -28.27 16.46 -6.03
CA LEU A 559 -28.67 15.26 -6.76
C LEU A 559 -27.77 14.06 -6.43
N ALA A 560 -26.47 14.27 -6.29
CA ALA A 560 -25.50 13.23 -5.94
C ALA A 560 -25.68 12.71 -4.50
N ALA A 561 -26.02 13.60 -3.55
CA ALA A 561 -26.29 13.23 -2.16
C ALA A 561 -27.53 12.35 -1.99
N ARG A 562 -28.50 12.47 -2.90
CA ARG A 562 -29.77 11.71 -2.88
C ARG A 562 -29.84 10.67 -3.99
N ARG A 563 -28.82 9.85 -4.12
CA ARG A 563 -28.65 8.85 -5.18
C ARG A 563 -29.91 8.05 -5.50
N ALA A 564 -30.15 7.88 -6.79
CA ALA A 564 -31.29 7.13 -7.34
C ALA A 564 -32.69 7.63 -6.90
N ALA A 565 -32.78 8.49 -5.90
CA ALA A 565 -34.05 9.11 -5.51
C ALA A 565 -34.30 10.40 -6.31
N PRO A 566 -35.51 10.62 -6.82
CA PRO A 566 -35.84 11.87 -7.49
C PRO A 566 -35.91 13.02 -6.48
N VAL A 567 -35.28 14.15 -6.81
CA VAL A 567 -35.33 15.40 -6.04
C VAL A 567 -36.30 16.34 -6.71
N SER A 568 -37.27 16.85 -5.91
CA SER A 568 -38.26 17.78 -6.45
C SER A 568 -37.64 19.15 -6.79
N ARG A 569 -38.28 19.88 -7.71
CA ARG A 569 -37.86 21.28 -8.01
C ARG A 569 -37.91 22.16 -6.77
N ALA A 570 -38.92 21.97 -5.94
CA ALA A 570 -39.07 22.71 -4.69
C ALA A 570 -37.93 22.41 -3.69
N ASP A 571 -37.50 21.15 -3.60
CA ASP A 571 -36.36 20.79 -2.76
C ASP A 571 -35.05 21.38 -3.28
N LEU A 572 -34.81 21.33 -4.59
CA LEU A 572 -33.65 21.96 -5.20
C LEU A 572 -33.64 23.48 -4.95
N LEU A 573 -34.76 24.15 -5.11
CA LEU A 573 -34.87 25.59 -4.81
C LEU A 573 -34.56 25.89 -3.36
N ARG A 574 -35.10 25.11 -2.44
CA ARG A 574 -34.87 25.30 -1.00
C ARG A 574 -33.41 25.07 -0.61
N GLU A 575 -32.80 24.00 -1.11
CA GLU A 575 -31.45 23.60 -0.70
C GLU A 575 -30.34 24.39 -1.38
N VAL A 576 -30.53 24.78 -2.65
CA VAL A 576 -29.48 25.45 -3.44
C VAL A 576 -29.65 26.97 -3.47
N TRP A 577 -30.90 27.46 -3.49
CA TRP A 577 -31.19 28.90 -3.52
C TRP A 577 -31.65 29.46 -2.17
N GLY A 578 -31.91 28.61 -1.18
CA GLY A 578 -32.38 29.03 0.12
C GLY A 578 -33.82 29.61 0.11
N THR A 579 -34.60 29.32 -0.92
CA THR A 579 -35.96 29.82 -1.06
C THR A 579 -36.98 28.70 -1.30
N SER A 580 -38.16 28.82 -0.71
CA SER A 580 -39.27 27.90 -0.95
C SER A 580 -40.25 28.40 -2.01
N TYR A 581 -40.05 29.62 -2.53
CA TYR A 581 -40.95 30.24 -3.50
C TYR A 581 -40.48 29.94 -4.93
N ASP A 582 -41.25 29.15 -5.66
CA ASP A 582 -40.93 28.78 -7.04
C ASP A 582 -41.41 29.79 -8.08
N GLY A 583 -42.35 30.69 -7.73
CA GLY A 583 -42.85 31.80 -8.58
C GLY A 583 -43.18 31.44 -10.04
N GLY A 584 -43.28 30.15 -10.38
CA GLY A 584 -43.36 29.69 -11.78
C GLY A 584 -42.03 29.81 -12.54
N SER A 585 -40.92 29.94 -11.85
CA SER A 585 -39.59 30.19 -12.42
C SER A 585 -38.98 28.92 -13.01
N ASN A 586 -38.46 28.99 -14.22
CA ASN A 586 -37.66 27.94 -14.86
C ASN A 586 -36.21 27.87 -14.35
N THR A 587 -35.92 28.47 -13.21
CA THR A 587 -34.54 28.65 -12.69
C THR A 587 -33.80 27.31 -12.53
N VAL A 588 -34.45 26.31 -11.96
CA VAL A 588 -33.85 24.95 -11.81
C VAL A 588 -33.60 24.34 -13.18
N ASP A 589 -34.58 24.42 -14.09
CA ASP A 589 -34.49 23.83 -15.42
C ASP A 589 -33.40 24.48 -16.28
N VAL A 590 -33.14 25.77 -16.09
CA VAL A 590 -32.04 26.51 -16.76
C VAL A 590 -30.69 26.00 -16.25
N VAL A 591 -30.52 25.82 -14.93
CA VAL A 591 -29.28 25.29 -14.35
C VAL A 591 -29.05 23.83 -14.77
N ILE A 592 -30.08 23.00 -14.77
CA ILE A 592 -30.02 21.62 -15.27
C ILE A 592 -29.60 21.56 -16.73
N ARG A 593 -30.15 22.45 -17.58
CA ARG A 593 -29.76 22.54 -19.02
C ARG A 593 -28.29 22.94 -19.16
N SER A 594 -27.84 23.89 -18.36
CA SER A 594 -26.43 24.32 -18.38
C SER A 594 -25.51 23.21 -17.92
N LEU A 595 -25.87 22.48 -16.82
CA LEU A 595 -25.16 21.30 -16.34
C LEU A 595 -25.04 20.22 -17.43
N ARG A 596 -26.16 19.84 -18.05
CA ARG A 596 -26.16 18.85 -19.13
C ARG A 596 -25.24 19.23 -20.29
N ARG A 597 -25.26 20.51 -20.68
CA ARG A 597 -24.38 21.02 -21.74
C ARG A 597 -22.90 20.90 -21.35
N LYS A 598 -22.54 21.21 -20.09
CA LYS A 598 -21.16 21.12 -19.60
C LYS A 598 -20.71 19.67 -19.43
N LEU A 599 -21.58 18.80 -18.94
CA LEU A 599 -21.30 17.38 -18.70
C LEU A 599 -21.16 16.55 -20.00
N GLY A 600 -21.60 17.07 -21.13
CA GLY A 600 -21.38 16.46 -22.45
C GLY A 600 -21.83 15.00 -22.53
N ALA A 601 -20.90 14.07 -22.71
CA ALA A 601 -21.18 12.64 -22.89
C ALA A 601 -21.89 11.99 -21.69
N VAL A 602 -21.77 12.54 -20.49
CA VAL A 602 -22.43 12.01 -19.27
C VAL A 602 -23.68 12.79 -18.87
N ALA A 603 -24.17 13.68 -19.73
CA ALA A 603 -25.36 14.50 -19.48
C ALA A 603 -26.63 13.68 -19.20
N ASP A 604 -26.75 12.51 -19.81
CA ASP A 604 -27.91 11.61 -19.68
C ASP A 604 -28.06 11.02 -18.28
N ARG A 605 -27.02 11.12 -17.43
CA ARG A 605 -27.10 10.72 -16.03
C ARG A 605 -28.03 11.61 -15.21
N ILE A 606 -28.22 12.86 -15.59
CA ILE A 606 -29.23 13.73 -14.99
C ILE A 606 -30.56 13.45 -15.70
N GLU A 607 -31.35 12.56 -15.13
CA GLU A 607 -32.65 12.17 -15.65
C GLU A 607 -33.75 13.13 -15.20
N THR A 608 -34.68 13.44 -16.09
CA THR A 608 -35.90 14.16 -15.74
C THR A 608 -37.00 13.17 -15.33
N VAL A 609 -37.43 13.20 -14.09
CA VAL A 609 -38.55 12.41 -13.59
C VAL A 609 -39.82 13.23 -13.73
N ARG A 610 -40.65 12.88 -14.74
CA ARG A 610 -41.86 13.62 -15.07
C ARG A 610 -42.78 13.76 -13.87
N GLY A 611 -43.26 14.97 -13.60
CA GLY A 611 -44.16 15.30 -12.50
C GLY A 611 -43.50 15.38 -11.12
N VAL A 612 -42.20 15.04 -11.00
CA VAL A 612 -41.47 15.05 -9.72
C VAL A 612 -40.32 16.07 -9.77
N GLY A 613 -39.31 15.86 -10.60
CA GLY A 613 -38.12 16.69 -10.63
C GLY A 613 -36.97 16.04 -11.39
N TYR A 614 -35.81 15.93 -10.76
CA TYR A 614 -34.58 15.40 -11.37
C TYR A 614 -33.93 14.33 -10.51
N ARG A 615 -33.21 13.43 -11.15
CA ARG A 615 -32.46 12.34 -10.49
C ARG A 615 -31.10 12.19 -11.16
N LEU A 616 -30.07 11.91 -10.36
CA LEU A 616 -28.77 11.46 -10.87
C LEU A 616 -28.75 9.93 -10.84
N ARG A 617 -28.46 9.31 -12.00
CA ARG A 617 -28.26 7.87 -12.16
C ARG A 617 -26.84 7.47 -11.85
#